data_8764a7d9178666303883735b83baad8e
#
_entry.id   8764a7d9178666303883735b83baad8e
#
_cell.length_a   1.000
_cell.length_b   1.000
_cell.length_c   1.000
_cell.angle_alpha   90.00
_cell.angle_beta   90.00
_cell.angle_gamma   90.00
#
_symmetry.space_group_name_H-M   'P 1'
#
loop_
_entity.id
_entity.type
_entity.pdbx_description
1 polymer ?
#
loop_
_entity_poly.entity_id
_entity_poly.type
_entity_poly.pdbx_seq_one_letter_code
_entity_poly.pdbx_strand_id
1 'polypeptide(L)'
;MFIQTEATPNPATLKFLPGRPVLDEGTLEIRAGEDTGESPLAKRLFEIEGVTGVFFGQDFISVTKGDGEWQHLKPAILGAIMEHYLSGDPVASKTMEAEEKAEEFFSPEDEETVKTIKELLETRVRPAVAQDGGDITFYGYRDGVVYLNMKGACSGCPSSTATLRHGIENLLRHFIPEVQEVRPV
;
A
#
# COMPACT_ATOMS: atom_id res chain seq x y z
N MET A 1 -17.79 1.31 17.96
CA MET A 1 -17.05 1.15 16.67
C MET A 1 -16.68 -0.31 16.51
N PHE A 2 -16.99 -0.89 15.39
CA PHE A 2 -16.63 -2.26 15.06
C PHE A 2 -15.56 -2.28 13.96
N ILE A 3 -14.41 -2.89 14.23
CA ILE A 3 -13.30 -2.99 13.30
C ILE A 3 -13.20 -4.43 12.81
N GLN A 4 -13.41 -4.62 11.52
CA GLN A 4 -13.23 -5.93 10.89
C GLN A 4 -11.74 -6.17 10.61
N THR A 5 -11.34 -7.44 10.64
CA THR A 5 -9.99 -7.87 10.33
C THR A 5 -10.03 -8.90 9.22
N GLU A 6 -9.22 -8.72 8.20
CA GLU A 6 -9.10 -9.64 7.07
C GLU A 6 -7.65 -10.10 6.91
N ALA A 7 -7.48 -11.38 6.58
CA ALA A 7 -6.19 -11.90 6.20
C ALA A 7 -5.77 -11.34 4.83
N THR A 8 -4.46 -11.22 4.63
CA THR A 8 -3.88 -10.82 3.34
C THR A 8 -3.04 -11.97 2.79
N PRO A 9 -2.66 -11.94 1.50
CA PRO A 9 -1.73 -12.92 0.93
C PRO A 9 -0.36 -12.94 1.62
N ASN A 10 -0.02 -11.87 2.32
CA ASN A 10 1.19 -11.81 3.15
C ASN A 10 0.84 -12.18 4.59
N PRO A 11 1.33 -13.32 5.12
CA PRO A 11 1.01 -13.76 6.48
C PRO A 11 1.55 -12.83 7.58
N ALA A 12 2.53 -11.98 7.26
CA ALA A 12 3.06 -10.97 8.16
C ALA A 12 2.22 -9.70 8.21
N THR A 13 1.18 -9.58 7.39
CA THR A 13 0.32 -8.40 7.29
C THR A 13 -1.14 -8.76 7.50
N LEU A 14 -1.84 -8.00 8.35
CA LEU A 14 -3.29 -8.05 8.50
C LEU A 14 -3.91 -6.73 8.04
N LYS A 15 -5.09 -6.82 7.45
CA LYS A 15 -5.91 -5.71 7.02
C LYS A 15 -7.01 -5.43 8.03
N PHE A 16 -7.13 -4.18 8.46
CA PHE A 16 -8.13 -3.72 9.42
C PHE A 16 -9.08 -2.74 8.73
N LEU A 17 -10.37 -2.97 8.91
CA LEU A 17 -11.44 -2.14 8.30
C LEU A 17 -12.22 -1.45 9.44
N PRO A 18 -11.93 -0.18 9.72
CA PRO A 18 -12.60 0.54 10.81
C PRO A 18 -14.05 0.92 10.47
N GLY A 19 -14.50 0.76 9.23
CA GLY A 19 -15.83 1.17 8.80
C GLY A 19 -15.98 2.68 8.66
N ARG A 20 -14.88 3.40 8.61
CA ARG A 20 -14.79 4.85 8.45
C ARG A 20 -13.68 5.21 7.48
N PRO A 21 -13.72 6.38 6.84
CA PRO A 21 -12.61 6.85 6.03
C PRO A 21 -11.32 6.90 6.84
N VAL A 22 -10.24 6.42 6.23
CA VAL A 22 -8.89 6.46 6.80
C VAL A 22 -8.11 7.61 6.20
N LEU A 23 -7.99 7.65 4.87
CA LEU A 23 -7.44 8.76 4.12
C LEU A 23 -8.48 9.30 3.13
N ASP A 24 -8.47 10.59 2.89
CA ASP A 24 -9.36 11.22 1.91
C ASP A 24 -8.96 10.85 0.48
N GLU A 25 -7.66 10.83 0.22
CA GLU A 25 -7.08 10.48 -1.08
C GLU A 25 -5.75 9.75 -0.88
N GLY A 26 -5.39 8.94 -1.87
CA GLY A 26 -4.08 8.29 -1.94
C GLY A 26 -3.89 7.18 -0.92
N THR A 27 -2.64 6.91 -0.65
CA THR A 27 -2.18 5.88 0.29
C THR A 27 -0.92 6.38 0.99
N LEU A 28 -0.65 5.85 2.18
CA LEU A 28 0.54 6.20 2.96
C LEU A 28 1.14 4.93 3.55
N GLU A 29 2.42 4.70 3.31
CA GLU A 29 3.18 3.63 3.94
C GLU A 29 4.29 4.21 4.82
N ILE A 30 4.40 3.72 6.04
CA ILE A 30 5.48 4.08 6.97
C ILE A 30 6.07 2.78 7.53
N ARG A 31 7.39 2.67 7.51
CA ARG A 31 8.12 1.53 8.05
C ARG A 31 8.80 1.88 9.38
N ALA A 32 9.09 0.84 10.16
CA ALA A 32 9.80 1.03 11.42
C ALA A 32 11.15 1.73 11.18
N GLY A 33 11.40 2.76 11.96
CA GLY A 33 12.60 3.60 11.82
C GLY A 33 12.45 4.79 10.89
N GLU A 34 11.36 4.85 10.11
CA GLU A 34 11.02 6.05 9.36
C GLU A 34 10.32 7.07 10.28
N ASP A 35 10.36 8.33 9.87
CA ASP A 35 9.64 9.37 10.59
C ASP A 35 8.13 9.14 10.44
N THR A 36 7.44 8.97 11.57
CA THR A 36 5.98 8.91 11.58
C THR A 36 5.35 10.28 11.29
N GLY A 37 6.17 11.30 11.29
CA GLY A 37 5.81 12.65 10.93
C GLY A 37 4.55 13.14 11.63
N GLU A 38 3.61 13.58 10.82
CA GLU A 38 2.34 14.11 11.29
C GLU A 38 1.21 13.06 11.23
N SER A 39 1.52 11.76 11.35
CA SER A 39 0.51 10.71 11.47
C SER A 39 0.36 10.25 12.94
N PRO A 40 -0.62 10.77 13.68
CA PRO A 40 -0.87 10.34 15.07
C PRO A 40 -1.19 8.85 15.16
N LEU A 41 -1.90 8.30 14.18
CA LEU A 41 -2.26 6.88 14.17
C LEU A 41 -1.03 5.99 13.95
N ALA A 42 -0.15 6.33 13.01
CA ALA A 42 1.10 5.60 12.80
C ALA A 42 1.95 5.58 14.07
N LYS A 43 2.04 6.71 14.75
CA LYS A 43 2.77 6.84 16.01
C LYS A 43 2.24 5.89 17.07
N ARG A 44 0.92 5.82 17.25
CA ARG A 44 0.27 4.89 18.20
C ARG A 44 0.53 3.42 17.83
N LEU A 45 0.48 3.09 16.55
CA LEU A 45 0.69 1.72 16.08
C LEU A 45 2.14 1.28 16.24
N PHE A 46 3.10 2.16 16.02
CA PHE A 46 4.53 1.84 16.24
C PHE A 46 4.94 1.76 17.72
N GLU A 47 4.13 2.25 18.64
CA GLU A 47 4.32 2.02 20.08
C GLU A 47 4.07 0.55 20.47
N ILE A 48 3.40 -0.20 19.62
CA ILE A 48 3.14 -1.63 19.84
C ILE A 48 4.38 -2.40 19.42
N GLU A 49 4.98 -3.13 20.37
CA GLU A 49 6.15 -3.97 20.10
C GLU A 49 5.79 -5.06 19.07
N GLY A 50 6.60 -5.20 18.05
CA GLY A 50 6.41 -6.17 16.96
C GLY A 50 5.85 -5.58 15.67
N VAL A 51 5.28 -4.38 15.69
CA VAL A 51 4.84 -3.68 14.48
C VAL A 51 6.05 -3.14 13.71
N THR A 52 6.20 -3.56 12.46
CA THR A 52 7.33 -3.17 11.61
C THR A 52 6.94 -2.28 10.44
N GLY A 53 5.64 -2.22 10.12
CA GLY A 53 5.14 -1.36 9.07
C GLY A 53 3.65 -1.11 9.20
N VAL A 54 3.22 0.05 8.73
CA VAL A 54 1.81 0.42 8.61
C VAL A 54 1.55 0.99 7.24
N PHE A 55 0.38 0.67 6.69
CA PHE A 55 -0.06 1.15 5.39
C PHE A 55 -1.50 1.61 5.51
N PHE A 56 -1.78 2.84 5.12
CA PHE A 56 -3.11 3.41 5.14
C PHE A 56 -3.67 3.51 3.72
N GLY A 57 -4.82 2.87 3.49
CA GLY A 57 -5.62 3.10 2.30
C GLY A 57 -6.73 4.10 2.58
N GLN A 58 -7.69 4.21 1.67
CA GLN A 58 -8.82 5.14 1.85
C GLN A 58 -9.78 4.69 2.95
N ASP A 59 -10.00 3.40 3.08
CA ASP A 59 -10.97 2.79 4.00
C ASP A 59 -10.43 1.62 4.81
N PHE A 60 -9.12 1.41 4.78
CA PHE A 60 -8.47 0.31 5.49
C PHE A 60 -7.09 0.68 6.01
N ILE A 61 -6.63 -0.12 6.96
CA ILE A 61 -5.30 -0.01 7.55
C ILE A 61 -4.65 -1.40 7.48
N SER A 62 -3.49 -1.51 6.87
CA SER A 62 -2.69 -2.74 6.88
C SER A 62 -1.54 -2.58 7.87
N VAL A 63 -1.38 -3.55 8.76
CA VAL A 63 -0.29 -3.58 9.74
C VAL A 63 0.58 -4.79 9.48
N THR A 64 1.87 -4.57 9.34
CA THR A 64 2.87 -5.60 9.15
C THR A 64 3.64 -5.82 10.44
N LYS A 65 3.76 -7.10 10.82
CA LYS A 65 4.54 -7.50 11.99
C LYS A 65 5.90 -8.06 11.61
N GLY A 66 6.86 -7.93 12.52
CA GLY A 66 8.08 -8.71 12.52
C GLY A 66 7.91 -9.95 13.40
N ASP A 67 8.54 -9.92 14.56
CA ASP A 67 8.39 -10.98 15.55
C ASP A 67 7.06 -10.87 16.30
N GLY A 68 6.57 -11.98 16.82
CA GLY A 68 5.35 -12.05 17.62
C GLY A 68 4.17 -12.68 16.90
N GLU A 69 3.13 -12.94 17.66
CA GLU A 69 1.91 -13.63 17.21
C GLU A 69 0.77 -12.64 17.05
N TRP A 70 -0.02 -12.79 15.98
CA TRP A 70 -1.19 -11.92 15.75
C TRP A 70 -2.20 -11.96 16.90
N GLN A 71 -2.36 -13.10 17.57
CA GLN A 71 -3.26 -13.19 18.71
C GLN A 71 -2.88 -12.30 19.89
N HIS A 72 -1.60 -11.90 19.99
CA HIS A 72 -1.12 -10.95 20.99
C HIS A 72 -1.12 -9.52 20.48
N LEU A 73 -0.81 -9.31 19.20
CA LEU A 73 -0.73 -7.99 18.58
C LEU A 73 -2.10 -7.40 18.21
N LYS A 74 -2.99 -8.24 17.72
CA LYS A 74 -4.32 -7.83 17.24
C LYS A 74 -5.13 -7.02 18.25
N PRO A 75 -5.27 -7.43 19.52
CA PRO A 75 -6.00 -6.63 20.51
C PRO A 75 -5.40 -5.26 20.75
N ALA A 76 -4.07 -5.16 20.80
CA ALA A 76 -3.38 -3.89 20.97
C ALA A 76 -3.57 -2.96 19.77
N ILE A 77 -3.52 -3.51 18.56
CA ILE A 77 -3.75 -2.75 17.32
C ILE A 77 -5.19 -2.26 17.25
N LEU A 78 -6.15 -3.10 17.54
CA LEU A 78 -7.57 -2.72 17.59
C LEU A 78 -7.81 -1.61 18.60
N GLY A 79 -7.22 -1.70 19.78
CA GLY A 79 -7.29 -0.66 20.82
C GLY A 79 -6.69 0.66 20.36
N ALA A 80 -5.54 0.63 19.72
CA ALA A 80 -4.88 1.82 19.20
C ALA A 80 -5.71 2.53 18.13
N ILE A 81 -6.31 1.78 17.21
CA ILE A 81 -7.18 2.32 16.16
C ILE A 81 -8.44 2.94 16.79
N MET A 82 -9.07 2.24 17.73
CA MET A 82 -10.26 2.75 18.42
C MET A 82 -9.96 4.05 19.19
N GLU A 83 -8.88 4.10 19.94
CA GLU A 83 -8.46 5.30 20.66
C GLU A 83 -8.21 6.47 19.73
N HIS A 84 -7.58 6.20 18.59
CA HIS A 84 -7.31 7.24 17.59
C HIS A 84 -8.61 7.87 17.09
N TYR A 85 -9.58 7.06 16.69
CA TYR A 85 -10.88 7.59 16.21
C TYR A 85 -11.71 8.28 17.30
N LEU A 86 -11.55 7.85 18.55
CA LEU A 86 -12.19 8.53 19.69
C LEU A 86 -11.55 9.89 19.99
N SER A 87 -10.24 10.05 19.72
CA SER A 87 -9.56 11.33 19.91
C SER A 87 -9.96 12.38 18.89
N GLY A 88 -10.44 11.96 17.72
CA GLY A 88 -10.81 12.88 16.64
C GLY A 88 -9.64 13.43 15.83
N ASP A 89 -8.42 12.94 16.10
CA ASP A 89 -7.24 13.36 15.34
C ASP A 89 -7.26 12.81 13.91
N PRO A 90 -6.67 13.52 12.93
CA PRO A 90 -6.54 12.98 11.56
C PRO A 90 -5.56 11.81 11.52
N VAL A 91 -5.77 10.88 10.59
CA VAL A 91 -4.87 9.74 10.40
C VAL A 91 -3.50 10.20 9.94
N ALA A 92 -3.46 11.18 9.03
CA ALA A 92 -2.24 11.82 8.56
C ALA A 92 -2.52 13.28 8.20
N SER A 93 -1.50 14.12 8.24
CA SER A 93 -1.64 15.48 7.75
C SER A 93 -1.62 15.52 6.22
N LYS A 94 -2.26 16.50 5.62
CA LYS A 94 -2.31 16.70 4.17
C LYS A 94 -0.92 16.85 3.53
N THR A 95 0.08 17.22 4.31
CA THR A 95 1.45 17.40 3.83
C THR A 95 2.12 16.07 3.48
N MET A 96 1.81 15.00 4.21
CA MET A 96 2.37 13.68 3.94
C MET A 96 1.78 13.04 2.68
N GLU A 97 0.52 13.33 2.37
CA GLU A 97 -0.15 12.84 1.16
C GLU A 97 0.45 13.42 -0.12
N ALA A 98 1.05 14.61 -0.04
CA ALA A 98 1.64 15.29 -1.19
C ALA A 98 3.08 14.85 -1.51
N GLU A 99 3.81 14.31 -0.54
CA GLU A 99 5.19 13.87 -0.73
C GLU A 99 5.32 12.54 -1.47
N GLU A 100 4.23 11.80 -1.63
CA GLU A 100 4.22 10.52 -2.36
C GLU A 100 4.20 10.65 -3.89
N LYS A 101 4.20 11.85 -4.45
CA LYS A 101 4.46 12.03 -5.88
C LYS A 101 5.94 11.81 -6.14
N ALA A 102 6.38 10.55 -5.99
CA ALA A 102 7.71 10.13 -6.38
C ALA A 102 7.98 10.59 -7.81
N GLU A 103 9.20 11.04 -8.06
CA GLU A 103 9.63 11.43 -9.40
C GLU A 103 9.49 10.24 -10.35
N GLU A 104 8.45 10.26 -11.16
CA GLU A 104 8.24 9.28 -12.21
C GLU A 104 9.24 9.53 -13.34
N PHE A 105 9.84 8.47 -13.86
CA PHE A 105 10.74 8.60 -15.01
C PHE A 105 10.17 7.89 -16.25
N PHE A 106 10.16 8.56 -17.36
CA PHE A 106 9.86 8.00 -18.68
C PHE A 106 10.30 8.99 -19.76
N SER A 107 10.50 8.48 -20.98
CA SER A 107 10.82 9.34 -22.12
C SER A 107 9.56 10.05 -22.63
N PRO A 108 9.65 11.30 -23.12
CA PRO A 108 8.50 12.01 -23.70
C PRO A 108 7.80 11.24 -24.84
N GLU A 109 8.54 10.43 -25.57
CA GLU A 109 8.02 9.56 -26.62
C GLU A 109 7.06 8.48 -26.11
N ASP A 110 7.22 8.08 -24.83
CA ASP A 110 6.44 7.04 -24.16
C ASP A 110 5.25 7.59 -23.38
N GLU A 111 4.97 8.88 -23.44
CA GLU A 111 3.91 9.54 -22.67
C GLU A 111 2.55 8.86 -22.85
N GLU A 112 2.16 8.56 -24.08
CA GLU A 112 0.90 7.85 -24.37
C GLU A 112 0.88 6.44 -23.77
N THR A 113 1.99 5.72 -23.88
CA THR A 113 2.14 4.39 -23.29
C THR A 113 2.04 4.45 -21.77
N VAL A 114 2.71 5.39 -21.13
CA VAL A 114 2.67 5.61 -19.68
C VAL A 114 1.26 5.97 -19.23
N LYS A 115 0.57 6.81 -19.96
CA LYS A 115 -0.82 7.19 -19.66
C LYS A 115 -1.74 5.96 -19.65
N THR A 116 -1.60 5.09 -20.65
CA THR A 116 -2.35 3.84 -20.73
C THR A 116 -2.00 2.90 -19.58
N ILE A 117 -0.71 2.78 -19.22
CA ILE A 117 -0.26 1.99 -18.08
C ILE A 117 -0.92 2.48 -16.79
N LYS A 118 -0.88 3.78 -16.54
CA LYS A 118 -1.50 4.39 -15.35
C LYS A 118 -3.01 4.12 -15.30
N GLU A 119 -3.70 4.26 -16.42
CA GLU A 119 -5.14 4.00 -16.51
C GLU A 119 -5.46 2.53 -16.18
N LEU A 120 -4.70 1.59 -16.72
CA LEU A 120 -4.87 0.17 -16.43
C LEU A 120 -4.60 -0.15 -14.96
N LEU A 121 -3.57 0.45 -14.37
CA LEU A 121 -3.28 0.30 -12.95
C LEU A 121 -4.45 0.82 -12.09
N GLU A 122 -4.94 2.03 -12.37
CA GLU A 122 -6.02 2.66 -11.61
C GLU A 122 -7.34 1.90 -11.71
N THR A 123 -7.68 1.39 -12.89
CA THR A 123 -8.99 0.79 -13.13
C THR A 123 -9.05 -0.71 -12.86
N ARG A 124 -7.92 -1.43 -13.00
CA ARG A 124 -7.90 -2.90 -12.95
C ARG A 124 -7.00 -3.47 -11.87
N VAL A 125 -5.86 -2.86 -11.60
CA VAL A 125 -4.86 -3.40 -10.68
C VAL A 125 -5.04 -2.90 -9.26
N ARG A 126 -5.10 -1.61 -9.06
CA ARG A 126 -5.19 -1.01 -7.72
C ARG A 126 -6.43 -1.47 -6.93
N PRO A 127 -7.64 -1.57 -7.54
CA PRO A 127 -8.79 -2.08 -6.80
C PRO A 127 -8.62 -3.52 -6.30
N ALA A 128 -8.04 -4.40 -7.12
CA ALA A 128 -7.77 -5.78 -6.72
C ALA A 128 -6.72 -5.86 -5.62
N VAL A 129 -5.66 -5.09 -5.73
CA VAL A 129 -4.57 -5.04 -4.76
C VAL A 129 -5.02 -4.44 -3.43
N ALA A 130 -5.92 -3.46 -3.45
CA ALA A 130 -6.51 -2.89 -2.24
C ALA A 130 -7.32 -3.91 -1.45
N GLN A 131 -7.99 -4.84 -2.13
CA GLN A 131 -8.68 -5.94 -1.46
C GLN A 131 -7.72 -6.83 -0.68
N ASP A 132 -6.50 -6.98 -1.16
CA ASP A 132 -5.43 -7.75 -0.53
C ASP A 132 -4.61 -6.92 0.50
N GLY A 133 -5.04 -5.72 0.81
CA GLY A 133 -4.41 -4.86 1.82
C GLY A 133 -3.14 -4.14 1.37
N GLY A 134 -2.96 -3.95 0.07
CA GLY A 134 -1.81 -3.25 -0.48
C GLY A 134 -2.16 -2.20 -1.52
N ASP A 135 -1.15 -1.66 -2.15
CA ASP A 135 -1.28 -0.74 -3.29
C ASP A 135 -0.10 -0.90 -4.24
N ILE A 136 -0.31 -0.49 -5.48
CA ILE A 136 0.71 -0.45 -6.51
C ILE A 136 0.59 0.88 -7.25
N THR A 137 1.70 1.59 -7.37
CA THR A 137 1.79 2.85 -8.10
C THR A 137 2.85 2.78 -9.19
N PHE A 138 2.63 3.53 -10.26
CA PHE A 138 3.59 3.66 -11.33
C PHE A 138 4.83 4.41 -10.84
N TYR A 139 6.01 3.88 -11.14
CA TYR A 139 7.28 4.51 -10.81
C TYR A 139 8.02 5.00 -12.07
N GLY A 140 8.09 4.16 -13.10
CA GLY A 140 8.77 4.53 -14.33
C GLY A 140 8.56 3.52 -15.47
N TYR A 141 8.95 3.95 -16.67
CA TYR A 141 8.92 3.12 -17.88
C TYR A 141 10.17 3.37 -18.71
N ARG A 142 10.88 2.32 -19.07
CA ARG A 142 12.09 2.40 -19.89
C ARG A 142 12.30 1.09 -20.65
N ASP A 143 12.52 1.19 -21.98
CA ASP A 143 12.90 0.05 -22.83
C ASP A 143 11.97 -1.18 -22.69
N GLY A 144 10.66 -0.95 -22.60
CA GLY A 144 9.68 -1.99 -22.43
C GLY A 144 9.54 -2.53 -20.99
N VAL A 145 10.28 -1.98 -20.04
CA VAL A 145 10.23 -2.35 -18.62
C VAL A 145 9.40 -1.34 -17.86
N VAL A 146 8.35 -1.83 -17.18
CA VAL A 146 7.51 -1.02 -16.29
C VAL A 146 8.00 -1.20 -14.86
N TYR A 147 8.33 -0.10 -14.21
CA TYR A 147 8.73 -0.08 -12.80
C TYR A 147 7.54 0.33 -11.94
N LEU A 148 7.22 -0.50 -10.96
CA LEU A 148 6.10 -0.29 -10.07
C LEU A 148 6.57 -0.24 -8.62
N ASN A 149 5.99 0.67 -7.86
CA ASN A 149 6.19 0.74 -6.42
C ASN A 149 5.08 -0.05 -5.73
N MET A 150 5.46 -1.11 -5.03
CA MET A 150 4.54 -1.99 -4.30
C MET A 150 4.53 -1.62 -2.82
N LYS A 151 3.32 -1.47 -2.26
CA LYS A 151 3.11 -1.03 -0.88
C LYS A 151 2.21 -1.98 -0.10
N GLY A 152 2.28 -1.92 1.22
CA GLY A 152 1.46 -2.71 2.13
C GLY A 152 1.72 -4.21 2.01
N ALA A 153 0.65 -5.01 1.97
CA ALA A 153 0.76 -6.47 1.89
C ALA A 153 1.46 -6.98 0.62
N CYS A 154 1.50 -6.18 -0.44
CA CYS A 154 2.15 -6.54 -1.71
C CYS A 154 3.67 -6.44 -1.64
N SER A 155 4.22 -5.70 -0.68
CA SER A 155 5.65 -5.56 -0.49
C SER A 155 6.19 -6.64 0.47
N GLY A 156 7.41 -7.11 0.22
CA GLY A 156 8.13 -7.99 1.16
C GLY A 156 7.70 -9.45 1.21
N CYS A 157 6.73 -9.88 0.41
CA CYS A 157 6.34 -11.30 0.30
C CYS A 157 6.75 -11.85 -1.07
N PRO A 158 7.85 -12.63 -1.18
CA PRO A 158 8.36 -13.07 -2.49
C PRO A 158 7.37 -13.84 -3.35
N SER A 159 6.59 -14.74 -2.77
CA SER A 159 5.60 -15.53 -3.51
C SER A 159 4.43 -14.71 -4.01
N SER A 160 3.85 -13.85 -3.18
CA SER A 160 2.75 -12.95 -3.56
C SER A 160 3.22 -11.93 -4.60
N THR A 161 4.42 -11.37 -4.40
CA THR A 161 5.01 -10.38 -5.32
C THR A 161 5.24 -10.98 -6.71
N ALA A 162 5.76 -12.21 -6.79
CA ALA A 162 6.00 -12.88 -8.07
C ALA A 162 4.69 -13.15 -8.83
N THR A 163 3.68 -13.69 -8.16
CA THR A 163 2.38 -13.96 -8.76
C THR A 163 1.71 -12.67 -9.25
N LEU A 164 1.73 -11.64 -8.44
CA LEU A 164 1.16 -10.34 -8.76
C LEU A 164 1.88 -9.70 -9.94
N ARG A 165 3.21 -9.74 -9.95
CA ARG A 165 4.04 -9.23 -11.04
C ARG A 165 3.68 -9.89 -12.37
N HIS A 166 3.56 -11.21 -12.41
CA HIS A 166 3.17 -11.94 -13.62
C HIS A 166 1.77 -11.61 -14.11
N GLY A 167 0.82 -11.45 -13.19
CA GLY A 167 -0.54 -11.05 -13.52
C GLY A 167 -0.59 -9.66 -14.14
N ILE A 168 0.12 -8.71 -13.57
CA ILE A 168 0.22 -7.33 -14.09
C ILE A 168 0.94 -7.32 -15.44
N GLU A 169 2.03 -8.04 -15.56
CA GLU A 169 2.81 -8.15 -16.79
C GLU A 169 1.95 -8.68 -17.95
N ASN A 170 1.20 -9.75 -17.71
CA ASN A 170 0.28 -10.30 -18.71
C ASN A 170 -0.83 -9.31 -19.08
N LEU A 171 -1.40 -8.62 -18.12
CA LEU A 171 -2.41 -7.60 -18.36
C LEU A 171 -1.86 -6.45 -19.21
N LEU A 172 -0.71 -5.92 -18.87
CA LEU A 172 -0.10 -4.83 -19.59
C LEU A 172 0.31 -5.24 -21.00
N ARG A 173 0.89 -6.42 -21.18
CA ARG A 173 1.24 -6.95 -22.51
C ARG A 173 0.03 -7.13 -23.41
N HIS A 174 -1.10 -7.50 -22.84
CA HIS A 174 -2.34 -7.67 -23.61
C HIS A 174 -2.80 -6.37 -24.26
N PHE A 175 -2.73 -5.26 -23.52
CA PHE A 175 -3.14 -3.93 -23.99
C PHE A 175 -2.01 -3.13 -24.63
N ILE A 176 -0.78 -3.37 -24.22
CA ILE A 176 0.41 -2.65 -24.66
C ILE A 176 1.49 -3.66 -25.04
N PRO A 177 1.56 -4.04 -26.34
CA PRO A 177 2.53 -5.06 -26.79
C PRO A 177 4.01 -4.67 -26.58
N GLU A 178 4.31 -3.38 -26.43
CA GLU A 178 5.66 -2.89 -26.17
C GLU A 178 6.18 -3.26 -24.78
N VAL A 179 5.30 -3.55 -23.83
CA VAL A 179 5.68 -3.96 -22.48
C VAL A 179 6.27 -5.37 -22.52
N GLN A 180 7.50 -5.50 -22.05
CA GLN A 180 8.24 -6.76 -22.01
C GLN A 180 8.31 -7.35 -20.61
N GLU A 181 8.46 -6.51 -19.60
CA GLU A 181 8.67 -6.91 -18.22
C GLU A 181 8.08 -5.88 -17.25
N VAL A 182 7.68 -6.38 -16.09
CA VAL A 182 7.28 -5.55 -14.94
C VAL A 182 8.27 -5.83 -13.80
N ARG A 183 8.84 -4.77 -13.23
CA ARG A 183 9.78 -4.85 -12.11
C ARG A 183 9.28 -4.06 -10.90
N PRO A 184 9.28 -4.65 -9.72
CA PRO A 184 9.06 -3.90 -8.48
C PRO A 184 10.32 -3.09 -8.13
N VAL A 185 10.10 -1.92 -7.55
CA VAL A 185 11.16 -1.07 -7.01
C VAL A 185 11.07 -0.94 -5.51
#